data_9f00ac70b62cd55062e4116ff3f637e6
#
_entry.id   9f00ac70b62cd55062e4116ff3f637e6
#
_cell.length_a   1.000
_cell.length_b   1.000
_cell.length_c   1.000
_cell.angle_alpha   90.00
_cell.angle_beta   90.00
_cell.angle_gamma   90.00
#
_symmetry.space_group_name_H-M   'P 1'
#
loop_
_entity.id
_entity.type
_entity.pdbx_description
1 polymer ?
#
loop_
_entity_poly.entity_id
_entity_poly.type
_entity_poly.pdbx_seq_one_letter_code
_entity_poly.pdbx_strand_id
1 'polypeptide(L)'
;MTATKKSRLGGLKPKYNFILNPYPDHRLSRCPFCEKKTGQRKIPLLVHIDPLHLIALNYTCRYCQDCDLLIAHKHEIEHLLTDLFLQFDPEVIGNDYLIIGTVEKETWREGLKQLLTVDKILPHVSEFATYYKELRLTQPGWFHTDQEPPVMEPPKSQEWVKSKPN
;
A
#
# COMPACT_ATOMS: atom_id res chain seq x y z
N MET A 1 -31.94 11.81 3.96
CA MET A 1 -30.49 12.03 3.82
C MET A 1 -29.91 10.97 2.92
N THR A 2 -29.68 11.35 1.68
CA THR A 2 -29.10 10.45 0.70
C THR A 2 -27.60 10.42 0.90
N ALA A 3 -27.09 9.29 1.40
CA ALA A 3 -25.66 9.06 1.36
C ALA A 3 -25.21 9.13 -0.09
N THR A 4 -24.34 10.05 -0.40
CA THR A 4 -23.68 10.08 -1.69
C THR A 4 -22.98 8.75 -1.87
N LYS A 5 -23.48 7.93 -2.79
CA LYS A 5 -22.75 6.72 -3.18
C LYS A 5 -21.43 7.16 -3.79
N LYS A 6 -20.35 7.01 -3.05
CA LYS A 6 -19.04 7.13 -3.65
C LYS A 6 -18.94 6.09 -4.75
N SER A 7 -18.70 6.54 -5.99
CA SER A 7 -18.44 5.63 -7.07
C SER A 7 -17.22 4.78 -6.70
N ARG A 8 -17.41 3.48 -6.65
CA ARG A 8 -16.30 2.55 -6.37
C ARG A 8 -15.58 2.24 -7.66
N LEU A 9 -14.27 2.27 -7.60
CA LEU A 9 -13.44 1.86 -8.72
C LEU A 9 -13.54 0.35 -8.94
N GLY A 10 -13.52 -0.43 -7.85
CA GLY A 10 -13.58 -1.88 -7.90
C GLY A 10 -14.99 -2.43 -7.95
N GLY A 11 -15.18 -3.56 -8.65
CA GLY A 11 -16.46 -4.24 -8.76
C GLY A 11 -16.87 -5.07 -7.56
N LEU A 12 -15.92 -5.39 -6.67
CA LEU A 12 -16.17 -6.17 -5.47
C LEU A 12 -16.38 -5.27 -4.26
N LYS A 13 -16.97 -5.83 -3.20
CA LYS A 13 -17.13 -5.10 -1.95
C LYS A 13 -15.77 -4.73 -1.37
N PRO A 14 -15.66 -3.58 -0.70
CA PRO A 14 -14.41 -3.20 -0.02
C PRO A 14 -13.98 -4.27 0.97
N LYS A 15 -12.68 -4.53 1.00
CA LYS A 15 -12.05 -5.48 1.92
C LYS A 15 -10.84 -4.86 2.54
N TYR A 16 -10.57 -5.21 3.78
CA TYR A 16 -9.40 -4.83 4.55
C TYR A 16 -9.33 -3.34 4.85
N ASN A 17 -8.71 -3.06 5.96
CA ASN A 17 -8.18 -1.74 6.28
C ASN A 17 -6.70 -1.77 5.89
N PHE A 18 -6.14 -0.64 5.49
CA PHE A 18 -4.79 -0.59 4.95
C PHE A 18 -4.00 0.56 5.53
N ILE A 19 -2.75 0.30 5.90
CA ILE A 19 -1.81 1.33 6.30
C ILE A 19 -0.43 1.05 5.69
N LEU A 20 0.25 2.12 5.31
CA LEU A 20 1.60 2.05 4.76
C LEU A 20 2.59 2.40 5.87
N ASN A 21 3.60 1.53 6.06
CA ASN A 21 4.63 1.74 7.06
C ASN A 21 5.88 2.34 6.40
N PRO A 22 6.21 3.62 6.69
CA PRO A 22 7.39 4.24 6.11
C PRO A 22 8.68 4.01 6.90
N TYR A 23 8.62 3.26 8.02
CA TYR A 23 9.78 3.03 8.89
C TYR A 23 10.40 1.66 8.57
N PRO A 24 11.52 1.60 7.84
CA PRO A 24 12.09 0.32 7.39
C PRO A 24 12.59 -0.56 8.53
N ASP A 25 12.94 0.03 9.68
CA ASP A 25 13.45 -0.72 10.83
C ASP A 25 12.33 -1.30 11.72
N HIS A 26 11.09 -0.97 11.45
CA HIS A 26 9.94 -1.45 12.21
C HIS A 26 9.18 -2.51 11.41
N ARG A 27 9.29 -3.77 11.83
CA ARG A 27 8.65 -4.89 11.12
C ARG A 27 7.16 -5.01 11.38
N LEU A 28 6.66 -4.35 12.41
CA LEU A 28 5.27 -4.41 12.85
C LEU A 28 4.79 -5.85 13.09
N SER A 29 5.60 -6.62 13.83
CA SER A 29 5.21 -7.94 14.30
C SER A 29 4.02 -7.87 15.25
N ARG A 30 3.73 -6.69 15.79
CA ARG A 30 2.51 -6.39 16.55
C ARG A 30 1.73 -5.30 15.85
N CYS A 31 0.40 -5.43 15.90
CA CYS A 31 -0.49 -4.45 15.28
C CYS A 31 -0.33 -3.09 15.95
N PRO A 32 -0.17 -2.00 15.18
CA PRO A 32 -0.04 -0.66 15.77
C PRO A 32 -1.33 -0.16 16.44
N PHE A 33 -2.47 -0.81 16.18
CA PHE A 33 -3.76 -0.38 16.75
C PHE A 33 -4.18 -1.21 17.97
N CYS A 34 -4.03 -2.54 17.90
CA CYS A 34 -4.50 -3.43 18.97
C CYS A 34 -3.38 -4.14 19.70
N GLU A 35 -2.13 -4.00 19.27
CA GLU A 35 -0.92 -4.59 19.86
C GLU A 35 -0.86 -6.10 19.80
N LYS A 36 -1.82 -6.77 19.16
CA LYS A 36 -1.79 -8.21 19.00
C LYS A 36 -0.79 -8.62 17.93
N LYS A 37 -0.31 -9.85 18.01
CA LYS A 37 0.65 -10.38 17.06
C LYS A 37 0.06 -10.41 15.66
N THR A 38 0.82 -9.90 14.68
CA THR A 38 0.42 -9.94 13.26
C THR A 38 0.94 -11.20 12.59
N GLY A 39 0.22 -11.64 11.56
CA GLY A 39 0.70 -12.69 10.66
C GLY A 39 1.15 -12.11 9.33
N GLN A 40 1.31 -12.98 8.35
CA GLN A 40 1.67 -12.60 7.00
C GLN A 40 0.53 -13.00 6.05
N ARG A 41 0.30 -12.18 5.04
CA ARG A 41 -0.69 -12.49 4.01
C ARG A 41 -0.19 -11.99 2.67
N LYS A 42 0.03 -12.93 1.74
CA LYS A 42 0.43 -12.61 0.39
C LYS A 42 -0.81 -12.35 -0.45
N ILE A 43 -0.89 -11.18 -1.06
CA ILE A 43 -2.07 -10.76 -1.78
C ILE A 43 -1.68 -9.80 -2.91
N PRO A 44 -2.35 -9.86 -4.07
CA PRO A 44 -2.11 -8.88 -5.12
C PRO A 44 -2.69 -7.52 -4.73
N LEU A 45 -1.83 -6.52 -4.66
CA LEU A 45 -2.22 -5.14 -4.40
C LEU A 45 -2.40 -4.41 -5.72
N LEU A 46 -3.48 -3.63 -5.83
CA LEU A 46 -3.69 -2.78 -6.99
C LEU A 46 -3.05 -1.43 -6.74
N VAL A 47 -2.10 -1.06 -7.59
CA VAL A 47 -1.32 0.17 -7.43
C VAL A 47 -1.49 1.03 -8.67
N HIS A 48 -1.86 2.29 -8.44
CA HIS A 48 -1.88 3.30 -9.49
C HIS A 48 -0.63 4.15 -9.40
N ILE A 49 0.07 4.32 -10.52
CA ILE A 49 1.25 5.18 -10.61
C ILE A 49 0.96 6.27 -11.64
N ASP A 50 1.16 7.52 -11.26
CA ASP A 50 0.94 8.65 -12.15
C ASP A 50 1.82 8.55 -13.39
N PRO A 51 1.32 8.95 -14.57
CA PRO A 51 -0.05 9.45 -14.80
C PRO A 51 -1.07 8.36 -15.13
N LEU A 52 -0.67 7.20 -15.69
CA LEU A 52 -1.63 6.27 -16.30
C LEU A 52 -1.39 4.79 -16.00
N HIS A 53 -0.44 4.45 -15.15
CA HIS A 53 -0.15 3.04 -14.89
C HIS A 53 -1.03 2.48 -13.79
N LEU A 54 -1.63 1.34 -14.06
CA LEU A 54 -2.37 0.57 -13.06
C LEU A 54 -1.84 -0.86 -13.09
N ILE A 55 -1.27 -1.31 -11.99
CA ILE A 55 -0.63 -2.63 -11.90
C ILE A 55 -1.13 -3.41 -10.71
N ALA A 56 -1.04 -4.73 -10.81
CA ALA A 56 -1.27 -5.63 -9.68
C ALA A 56 0.07 -6.15 -9.19
N LEU A 57 0.42 -5.83 -7.96
CA LEU A 57 1.68 -6.18 -7.33
C LEU A 57 1.45 -7.25 -6.28
N ASN A 58 1.92 -8.47 -6.52
CA ASN A 58 1.76 -9.56 -5.55
C ASN A 58 2.79 -9.39 -4.43
N TYR A 59 2.31 -9.07 -3.23
CA TYR A 59 3.15 -8.64 -2.12
C TYR A 59 2.71 -9.34 -0.83
N THR A 60 3.67 -9.66 0.04
CA THR A 60 3.38 -10.24 1.35
C THR A 60 3.26 -9.13 2.39
N CYS A 61 2.01 -8.85 2.79
CA CYS A 61 1.71 -7.87 3.83
C CYS A 61 1.83 -8.48 5.21
N ARG A 62 2.06 -7.64 6.22
CA ARG A 62 1.70 -8.01 7.60
C ARG A 62 0.19 -7.87 7.74
N TYR A 63 -0.42 -8.73 8.52
CA TYR A 63 -1.88 -8.77 8.65
C TYR A 63 -2.29 -8.96 10.11
N CYS A 64 -3.16 -8.05 10.59
CA CYS A 64 -3.81 -8.19 11.87
C CYS A 64 -5.23 -8.71 11.66
N GLN A 65 -5.49 -9.93 12.14
CA GLN A 65 -6.80 -10.56 11.97
C GLN A 65 -7.90 -9.83 12.71
N ASP A 66 -7.63 -9.33 13.91
CA ASP A 66 -8.63 -8.67 14.73
C ASP A 66 -9.04 -7.32 14.18
N CYS A 67 -8.09 -6.57 13.64
CA CYS A 67 -8.37 -5.26 13.04
C CYS A 67 -8.68 -5.34 11.55
N ASP A 68 -8.55 -6.53 10.96
CA ASP A 68 -8.64 -6.74 9.51
C ASP A 68 -7.74 -5.72 8.77
N LEU A 69 -6.51 -5.59 9.25
CA LEU A 69 -5.56 -4.56 8.80
C LEU A 69 -4.42 -5.18 8.01
N LEU A 70 -4.26 -4.74 6.78
CA LEU A 70 -3.09 -5.03 5.96
C LEU A 70 -2.07 -3.91 6.15
N ILE A 71 -0.82 -4.29 6.38
CA ILE A 71 0.29 -3.36 6.56
C ILE A 71 1.33 -3.65 5.48
N ALA A 72 1.61 -2.66 4.65
CA ALA A 72 2.66 -2.77 3.64
C ALA A 72 3.84 -1.89 4.04
N HIS A 73 5.04 -2.37 3.78
CA HIS A 73 6.27 -1.63 4.06
C HIS A 73 6.63 -0.79 2.84
N LYS A 74 6.65 0.52 3.02
CA LYS A 74 6.83 1.49 1.94
C LYS A 74 8.11 1.22 1.14
N HIS A 75 9.23 0.97 1.83
CA HIS A 75 10.52 0.75 1.18
C HIS A 75 10.52 -0.53 0.33
N GLU A 76 9.84 -1.57 0.79
CA GLU A 76 9.71 -2.81 0.03
C GLU A 76 8.84 -2.61 -1.21
N ILE A 77 7.72 -1.90 -1.07
CA ILE A 77 6.85 -1.58 -2.21
C ILE A 77 7.62 -0.77 -3.25
N GLU A 78 8.34 0.26 -2.81
CA GLU A 78 9.11 1.12 -3.72
C GLU A 78 10.26 0.39 -4.40
N HIS A 79 10.89 -0.55 -3.70
CA HIS A 79 11.90 -1.42 -4.31
C HIS A 79 11.30 -2.26 -5.45
N LEU A 80 10.15 -2.88 -5.21
CA LEU A 80 9.47 -3.69 -6.22
C LEU A 80 9.02 -2.85 -7.41
N LEU A 81 8.49 -1.65 -7.15
CA LEU A 81 8.09 -0.73 -8.22
C LEU A 81 9.28 -0.29 -9.05
N THR A 82 10.39 0.02 -8.40
CA THR A 82 11.62 0.43 -9.10
C THR A 82 12.12 -0.69 -10.02
N ASP A 83 12.20 -1.92 -9.51
CA ASP A 83 12.63 -3.06 -10.31
C ASP A 83 11.75 -3.26 -11.53
N LEU A 84 10.44 -3.16 -11.34
CA LEU A 84 9.46 -3.33 -12.41
C LEU A 84 9.62 -2.26 -13.48
N PHE A 85 9.63 -0.99 -13.08
CA PHE A 85 9.61 0.14 -14.02
C PHE A 85 10.97 0.43 -14.65
N LEU A 86 12.07 -0.04 -14.07
CA LEU A 86 13.35 -0.02 -14.78
C LEU A 86 13.29 -0.80 -16.11
N GLN A 87 12.43 -1.81 -16.17
CA GLN A 87 12.25 -2.62 -17.36
C GLN A 87 11.17 -2.09 -18.31
N PHE A 88 10.12 -1.48 -17.78
CA PHE A 88 8.96 -1.09 -18.57
C PHE A 88 8.92 0.38 -18.94
N ASP A 89 9.17 1.27 -17.98
CA ASP A 89 9.08 2.70 -18.18
C ASP A 89 9.81 3.45 -17.08
N PRO A 90 11.15 3.61 -17.25
CA PRO A 90 11.95 4.27 -16.21
C PRO A 90 11.54 5.70 -15.89
N GLU A 91 10.84 6.38 -16.81
CA GLU A 91 10.45 7.78 -16.62
C GLU A 91 9.45 7.98 -15.49
N VAL A 92 8.66 6.95 -15.16
CA VAL A 92 7.67 7.06 -14.09
C VAL A 92 8.25 6.80 -12.70
N ILE A 93 9.50 6.33 -12.62
CA ILE A 93 10.16 6.10 -11.33
C ILE A 93 10.21 7.41 -10.54
N GLY A 94 9.70 7.38 -9.31
CA GLY A 94 9.61 8.54 -8.45
C GLY A 94 8.31 9.32 -8.56
N ASN A 95 7.42 8.93 -9.49
CA ASN A 95 6.10 9.55 -9.58
C ASN A 95 5.23 9.15 -8.38
N ASP A 96 4.21 9.94 -8.11
CA ASP A 96 3.25 9.61 -7.06
C ASP A 96 2.52 8.31 -7.39
N TYR A 97 2.30 7.51 -6.39
CA TYR A 97 1.55 6.27 -6.52
C TYR A 97 0.54 6.14 -5.38
N LEU A 98 -0.49 5.34 -5.61
CA LEU A 98 -1.53 5.07 -4.63
C LEU A 98 -1.87 3.58 -4.65
N ILE A 99 -1.83 2.94 -3.49
CA ILE A 99 -2.28 1.56 -3.34
C ILE A 99 -3.78 1.60 -3.06
N ILE A 100 -4.56 1.13 -4.03
CA ILE A 100 -6.02 1.36 -4.03
C ILE A 100 -6.77 0.25 -3.30
N GLY A 101 -6.34 -0.99 -3.46
CA GLY A 101 -7.04 -2.14 -2.94
C GLY A 101 -6.34 -3.44 -3.30
N THR A 102 -7.13 -4.51 -3.38
CA THR A 102 -6.62 -5.85 -3.68
C THR A 102 -7.31 -6.41 -4.91
N VAL A 103 -6.62 -7.33 -5.58
CA VAL A 103 -7.15 -8.07 -6.73
C VAL A 103 -7.30 -9.54 -6.33
N GLU A 104 -8.34 -10.21 -6.83
CA GLU A 104 -8.51 -11.64 -6.61
C GLU A 104 -7.28 -12.41 -7.15
N LYS A 105 -6.81 -13.37 -6.37
CA LYS A 105 -5.63 -14.17 -6.74
C LYS A 105 -5.78 -14.87 -8.07
N GLU A 106 -6.96 -15.37 -8.36
CA GLU A 106 -7.25 -16.06 -9.63
C GLU A 106 -7.10 -15.10 -10.82
N THR A 107 -7.62 -13.90 -10.70
CA THR A 107 -7.51 -12.86 -11.73
C THR A 107 -6.04 -12.48 -11.95
N TRP A 108 -5.29 -12.33 -10.86
CA TRP A 108 -3.86 -12.04 -10.95
C TRP A 108 -3.09 -13.15 -11.66
N ARG A 109 -3.41 -14.41 -11.35
CA ARG A 109 -2.80 -15.55 -12.02
C ARG A 109 -3.11 -15.60 -13.51
N GLU A 110 -4.34 -15.27 -13.90
CA GLU A 110 -4.72 -15.16 -15.31
C GLU A 110 -3.92 -14.07 -16.03
N GLY A 111 -3.65 -12.96 -15.34
CA GLY A 111 -2.82 -11.88 -15.88
C GLY A 111 -1.38 -12.28 -16.16
N LEU A 112 -0.88 -13.34 -15.51
CA LEU A 112 0.44 -13.89 -15.82
C LEU A 112 0.45 -14.69 -17.12
N LYS A 113 -0.70 -15.22 -17.52
CA LYS A 113 -0.83 -16.04 -18.72
C LYS A 113 -1.21 -15.20 -19.94
N GLN A 114 -1.94 -14.12 -19.73
CA GLN A 114 -2.39 -13.22 -20.79
C GLN A 114 -2.48 -11.80 -20.25
N LEU A 115 -2.29 -10.83 -21.13
CA LEU A 115 -2.40 -9.43 -20.76
C LEU A 115 -3.84 -9.06 -20.49
N LEU A 116 -4.15 -8.67 -19.26
CA LEU A 116 -5.47 -8.20 -18.87
C LEU A 116 -5.55 -6.67 -18.99
N THR A 117 -6.62 -6.20 -19.59
CA THR A 117 -6.90 -4.77 -19.65
C THR A 117 -7.52 -4.31 -18.32
N VAL A 118 -7.49 -3.01 -18.09
CA VAL A 118 -8.09 -2.39 -16.89
C VAL A 118 -9.56 -2.81 -16.75
N ASP A 119 -10.30 -2.81 -17.85
CA ASP A 119 -11.73 -3.18 -17.85
C ASP A 119 -11.96 -4.62 -17.38
N LYS A 120 -11.03 -5.52 -17.63
CA LYS A 120 -11.13 -6.91 -17.20
C LYS A 120 -10.70 -7.11 -15.76
N ILE A 121 -9.83 -6.25 -15.24
CA ILE A 121 -9.32 -6.36 -13.88
C ILE A 121 -10.29 -5.73 -12.87
N LEU A 122 -10.86 -4.57 -13.17
CA LEU A 122 -11.69 -3.81 -12.23
C LEU A 122 -12.84 -4.58 -11.62
N PRO A 123 -13.56 -5.48 -12.35
CA PRO A 123 -14.63 -6.28 -11.72
C PRO A 123 -14.14 -7.19 -10.59
N HIS A 124 -12.85 -7.46 -10.52
CA HIS A 124 -12.24 -8.38 -9.54
C HIS A 124 -11.43 -7.64 -8.49
N VAL A 125 -11.63 -6.33 -8.37
CA VAL A 125 -10.90 -5.47 -7.45
C VAL A 125 -11.76 -5.16 -6.24
N SER A 126 -11.18 -5.28 -5.04
CA SER A 126 -11.77 -4.81 -3.79
C SER A 126 -10.96 -3.61 -3.31
N GLU A 127 -11.58 -2.45 -3.26
CA GLU A 127 -10.94 -1.29 -2.64
C GLU A 127 -10.81 -1.51 -1.14
N PHE A 128 -9.89 -0.80 -0.50
CA PHE A 128 -9.78 -0.87 0.95
C PHE A 128 -11.02 -0.25 1.62
N ALA A 129 -11.50 -0.91 2.66
CA ALA A 129 -12.63 -0.38 3.44
C ALA A 129 -12.23 0.91 4.16
N THR A 130 -11.01 0.93 4.71
CA THR A 130 -10.42 2.13 5.29
C THR A 130 -8.99 2.23 4.81
N TYR A 131 -8.63 3.38 4.29
CA TYR A 131 -7.27 3.69 3.87
C TYR A 131 -6.68 4.71 4.84
N TYR A 132 -5.74 4.26 5.64
CA TYR A 132 -4.94 5.15 6.49
C TYR A 132 -3.77 5.65 5.66
N LYS A 133 -3.40 6.91 5.81
CA LYS A 133 -2.30 7.48 5.00
C LYS A 133 -1.00 6.72 5.25
N GLU A 134 -0.21 7.17 6.18
CA GLU A 134 1.01 6.49 6.57
C GLU A 134 1.04 6.33 8.07
N LEU A 135 1.68 5.27 8.54
CA LEU A 135 1.92 5.09 9.95
C LEU A 135 2.79 6.21 10.48
N ARG A 136 2.41 6.77 11.62
CA ARG A 136 3.18 7.79 12.32
C ARG A 136 3.54 7.26 13.70
N LEU A 137 4.82 7.10 13.94
CA LEU A 137 5.34 6.67 15.23
C LEU A 137 5.94 7.87 15.96
N THR A 138 5.72 7.93 17.27
CA THR A 138 6.33 8.96 18.10
C THR A 138 7.70 8.51 18.58
N GLN A 139 8.57 9.48 18.86
CA GLN A 139 9.89 9.18 19.41
C GLN A 139 9.74 8.53 20.78
N PRO A 140 10.51 7.46 21.06
CA PRO A 140 10.52 6.86 22.40
C PRO A 140 11.17 7.83 23.37
N GLY A 141 10.68 7.84 24.62
CA GLY A 141 11.21 8.70 25.64
C GLY A 141 10.17 9.08 26.68
N TRP A 142 10.62 9.89 27.62
CA TRP A 142 9.78 10.36 28.69
C TRP A 142 9.34 11.80 28.39
N PHE A 143 8.03 12.04 28.33
CA PHE A 143 7.48 13.35 28.04
C PHE A 143 6.50 13.75 29.12
N HIS A 144 6.44 15.03 29.44
CA HIS A 144 5.42 15.55 30.35
C HIS A 144 4.02 15.35 29.77
N THR A 145 3.03 15.24 30.65
CA THR A 145 1.63 15.06 30.24
C THR A 145 1.12 16.18 29.33
N ASP A 146 1.73 17.37 29.39
CA ASP A 146 1.36 18.52 28.56
C ASP A 146 2.12 18.54 27.22
N GLN A 147 3.07 17.65 27.01
CA GLN A 147 3.88 17.59 25.79
C GLN A 147 3.45 16.43 24.92
N GLU A 148 3.14 16.71 23.66
CA GLU A 148 2.97 15.64 22.68
C GLU A 148 4.36 15.14 22.27
N PRO A 149 4.60 13.81 22.32
CA PRO A 149 5.85 13.29 21.80
C PRO A 149 6.01 13.64 20.32
N PRO A 150 7.21 14.09 19.91
CA PRO A 150 7.42 14.38 18.49
C PRO A 150 7.32 13.12 17.64
N VAL A 151 6.79 13.28 16.43
CA VAL A 151 6.71 12.20 15.45
C VAL A 151 8.10 11.93 14.90
N MET A 152 8.47 10.64 14.80
CA MET A 152 9.71 10.26 14.14
C MET A 152 9.61 10.52 12.65
N GLU A 153 10.55 11.26 12.07
CA GLU A 153 10.60 11.43 10.63
C GLU A 153 11.06 10.12 9.99
N PRO A 154 10.26 9.54 9.08
CA PRO A 154 10.72 8.35 8.37
C PRO A 154 11.83 8.68 7.39
N PRO A 155 12.77 7.76 7.16
CA PRO A 155 13.81 8.00 6.17
C PRO A 155 13.21 8.11 4.78
N LYS A 156 13.81 8.95 3.96
CA LYS A 156 13.39 9.13 2.57
C LYS A 156 13.73 7.89 1.75
N SER A 157 12.91 7.61 0.75
CA SER A 157 13.20 6.55 -0.19
C SER A 157 14.50 6.83 -0.95
N GLN A 158 15.29 5.79 -1.15
CA GLN A 158 16.52 5.87 -1.92
C GLN A 158 16.36 5.32 -3.34
N GLU A 159 15.30 4.58 -3.60
CA GLU A 159 15.11 3.92 -4.89
C GLU A 159 14.02 4.58 -5.73
N TRP A 160 12.86 4.85 -5.15
CA TRP A 160 11.75 5.48 -5.88
C TRP A 160 11.87 6.99 -5.82
N VAL A 161 12.85 7.53 -6.56
CA VAL A 161 13.21 8.93 -6.52
C VAL A 161 13.34 9.47 -7.95
N LYS A 162 12.74 10.63 -8.20
CA LYS A 162 12.87 11.30 -9.49
C LYS A 162 14.30 11.70 -9.75
N SER A 163 14.80 11.35 -10.95
CA SER A 163 16.05 11.89 -11.43
C SER A 163 15.93 13.40 -11.59
N LYS A 164 16.85 14.14 -10.97
CA LYS A 164 16.87 15.58 -11.17
C LYS A 164 17.21 15.87 -12.63
N PRO A 165 16.43 16.71 -13.32
CA PRO A 165 16.83 17.15 -14.66
C PRO A 165 18.16 17.89 -14.55
N ASN A 166 19.10 17.51 -15.40
CA ASN A 166 20.37 18.21 -15.52
C ASN A 166 20.14 19.59 -16.18
#